data_ed8da93139259364220e6407fc381b85
#
_entry.id   ed8da93139259364220e6407fc381b85
#
_cell.length_a   1.000
_cell.length_b   1.000
_cell.length_c   1.000
_cell.angle_alpha   90.00
_cell.angle_beta   90.00
_cell.angle_gamma   90.00
#
_symmetry.space_group_name_H-M   'P 1'
#
loop_
_entity.id
_entity.type
_entity.pdbx_description
1 polymer ?
#
loop_
_entity_poly.entity_id
_entity_poly.type
_entity_poly.pdbx_seq_one_letter_code
_entity_poly.pdbx_strand_id
1 'polypeptide(L)'
;KDASLESLSKLGPVFKKDGSVTAGNASGINDGAAAVLVMSAEKAEELGLPVIARIRSYASAGLDPKIMGCGPIYATRKALEKGNLTVDDLDLIESNEAFAAQACAVGKTLGFNTDIVNVNGGAIALGHPIGASGCRILVTLVHEMMKRDAKTGLATLCIGGGMGTALIVER
;
A
#
# COMPACT_ATOMS: atom_id res chain seq x y z
N LYS A 1 10.72 10.98 15.60
CA LYS A 1 11.24 10.47 16.90
C LYS A 1 10.40 10.93 18.08
N ASP A 2 9.73 12.09 17.97
CA ASP A 2 9.04 12.73 19.09
C ASP A 2 7.51 12.67 18.96
N ALA A 3 7.00 11.82 18.07
CA ALA A 3 5.57 11.61 17.92
C ALA A 3 5.03 10.86 19.15
N SER A 4 4.04 11.45 19.79
CA SER A 4 3.31 10.87 20.92
C SER A 4 1.83 11.16 20.78
N LEU A 5 0.99 10.39 21.45
CA LEU A 5 -0.45 10.63 21.46
C LEU A 5 -0.75 12.06 21.98
N GLU A 6 0.00 12.52 22.97
CA GLU A 6 -0.14 13.88 23.52
C GLU A 6 0.22 14.95 22.48
N SER A 7 1.34 14.79 21.75
CA SER A 7 1.74 15.77 20.73
C SER A 7 0.78 15.79 19.55
N LEU A 8 0.29 14.63 19.10
CA LEU A 8 -0.65 14.51 18.01
C LEU A 8 -2.04 15.08 18.36
N SER A 9 -2.49 14.93 19.60
CA SER A 9 -3.78 15.45 20.05
C SER A 9 -3.87 16.99 20.11
N LYS A 10 -2.72 17.68 20.09
CA LYS A 10 -2.65 19.15 20.07
C LYS A 10 -2.81 19.73 18.65
N LEU A 11 -2.76 18.88 17.60
CA LEU A 11 -2.88 19.33 16.22
C LEU A 11 -4.34 19.59 15.85
N GLY A 12 -4.58 20.75 15.25
CA GLY A 12 -5.89 21.11 14.73
C GLY A 12 -6.18 20.49 13.36
N PRO A 13 -7.47 20.41 12.97
CA PRO A 13 -7.87 19.93 11.66
C PRO A 13 -7.44 20.89 10.55
N VAL A 14 -7.02 20.35 9.38
CA VAL A 14 -6.47 21.14 8.27
C VAL A 14 -7.42 21.31 7.09
N PHE A 15 -8.44 20.48 6.94
CA PHE A 15 -9.34 20.52 5.77
C PHE A 15 -10.75 21.00 6.10
N LYS A 16 -11.24 20.71 7.28
CA LYS A 16 -12.61 21.01 7.68
C LYS A 16 -12.60 21.47 9.12
N LYS A 17 -13.28 22.60 9.43
CA LYS A 17 -13.55 23.00 10.81
C LYS A 17 -14.26 21.85 11.51
N ASP A 18 -13.80 21.46 12.66
CA ASP A 18 -14.29 20.29 13.41
C ASP A 18 -14.06 18.93 12.71
N GLY A 19 -13.10 18.88 11.76
CA GLY A 19 -12.66 17.64 11.11
C GLY A 19 -11.68 16.84 11.96
N SER A 20 -11.38 15.61 11.54
CA SER A 20 -10.45 14.70 12.24
C SER A 20 -9.08 14.57 11.57
N VAL A 21 -8.91 15.11 10.35
CA VAL A 21 -7.64 15.02 9.62
C VAL A 21 -6.74 16.18 10.00
N THR A 22 -5.56 15.86 10.51
CA THR A 22 -4.53 16.81 10.96
C THR A 22 -3.20 16.57 10.22
N ALA A 23 -2.25 17.46 10.38
CA ALA A 23 -0.89 17.26 9.84
C ALA A 23 -0.17 16.04 10.43
N GLY A 24 -0.61 15.52 11.57
CA GLY A 24 0.00 14.35 12.22
C GLY A 24 -0.61 13.00 11.81
N ASN A 25 -1.75 12.99 11.12
CA ASN A 25 -2.45 11.78 10.69
C ASN A 25 -2.79 11.74 9.20
N ALA A 26 -2.07 12.53 8.42
CA ALA A 26 -2.10 12.53 6.96
C ALA A 26 -0.68 12.49 6.41
N SER A 27 -0.52 11.90 5.23
CA SER A 27 0.78 11.88 4.54
C SER A 27 1.16 13.28 4.04
N GLY A 28 2.45 13.58 4.01
CA GLY A 28 2.96 14.73 3.29
C GLY A 28 2.91 14.51 1.78
N ILE A 29 2.78 15.60 1.01
CA ILE A 29 2.99 15.59 -0.44
C ILE A 29 4.49 15.78 -0.66
N ASN A 30 5.13 14.81 -1.27
CA ASN A 30 6.59 14.75 -1.36
C ASN A 30 7.04 14.47 -2.80
N ASP A 31 8.29 14.79 -3.09
CA ASP A 31 8.96 14.33 -4.29
C ASP A 31 9.57 12.95 -4.05
N GLY A 32 9.61 12.14 -5.09
CA GLY A 32 10.20 10.82 -5.03
C GLY A 32 10.19 10.11 -6.38
N ALA A 33 11.06 9.13 -6.53
CA ALA A 33 11.13 8.27 -7.70
C ALA A 33 11.39 6.82 -7.27
N ALA A 34 10.85 5.90 -8.04
CA ALA A 34 11.11 4.48 -7.92
C ALA A 34 11.00 3.82 -9.29
N ALA A 35 11.74 2.74 -9.50
CA ALA A 35 11.73 2.00 -10.74
C ALA A 35 11.76 0.50 -10.48
N VAL A 36 11.01 -0.25 -11.27
CA VAL A 36 11.06 -1.71 -11.34
C VAL A 36 11.19 -2.14 -12.80
N LEU A 37 11.95 -3.19 -13.04
CA LEU A 37 12.03 -3.82 -14.34
C LEU A 37 11.02 -4.96 -14.40
N VAL A 38 10.07 -4.86 -15.33
CA VAL A 38 9.01 -5.86 -15.54
C VAL A 38 9.17 -6.48 -16.93
N MET A 39 9.12 -7.80 -16.99
CA MET A 39 9.20 -8.55 -18.25
C MET A 39 8.52 -9.91 -18.10
N SER A 40 8.38 -10.65 -19.21
CA SER A 40 7.91 -12.04 -19.12
C SER A 40 8.98 -12.94 -18.49
N ALA A 41 8.55 -14.08 -17.93
CA ALA A 41 9.47 -15.05 -17.34
C ALA A 41 10.47 -15.57 -18.38
N GLU A 42 9.99 -15.83 -19.60
CA GLU A 42 10.81 -16.30 -20.75
C GLU A 42 11.91 -15.28 -21.10
N LYS A 43 11.56 -13.97 -21.05
CA LYS A 43 12.54 -12.93 -21.36
C LYS A 43 13.59 -12.77 -20.25
N ALA A 44 13.19 -12.96 -19.00
CA ALA A 44 14.14 -12.95 -17.88
C ALA A 44 15.13 -14.13 -17.98
N GLU A 45 14.64 -15.30 -18.35
CA GLU A 45 15.46 -16.49 -18.58
C GLU A 45 16.41 -16.30 -19.77
N GLU A 46 15.91 -15.83 -20.92
CA GLU A 46 16.71 -15.53 -22.11
C GLU A 46 17.90 -14.59 -21.79
N LEU A 47 17.65 -13.60 -20.93
CA LEU A 47 18.65 -12.60 -20.54
C LEU A 47 19.51 -13.01 -19.33
N GLY A 48 19.24 -14.17 -18.72
CA GLY A 48 19.94 -14.62 -17.51
C GLY A 48 19.74 -13.70 -16.30
N LEU A 49 18.58 -13.02 -16.20
CA LEU A 49 18.31 -12.05 -15.14
C LEU A 49 17.68 -12.74 -13.92
N PRO A 50 18.08 -12.34 -12.71
CA PRO A 50 17.44 -12.85 -11.49
C PRO A 50 16.01 -12.33 -11.38
N VAL A 51 15.05 -13.22 -11.17
CA VAL A 51 13.65 -12.88 -10.89
C VAL A 51 13.49 -12.69 -9.39
N ILE A 52 13.21 -11.45 -8.95
CA ILE A 52 13.02 -11.13 -7.53
C ILE A 52 11.65 -11.62 -7.04
N ALA A 53 10.62 -11.40 -7.85
CA ALA A 53 9.26 -11.83 -7.56
C ALA A 53 8.46 -11.98 -8.86
N ARG A 54 7.36 -12.72 -8.82
CA ARG A 54 6.41 -12.86 -9.93
C ARG A 54 5.10 -12.15 -9.58
N ILE A 55 4.45 -11.54 -10.56
CA ILE A 55 3.11 -11.00 -10.40
C ILE A 55 2.13 -12.18 -10.36
N ARG A 56 1.49 -12.39 -9.22
CA ARG A 56 0.46 -13.41 -9.03
C ARG A 56 -0.88 -12.95 -9.58
N SER A 57 -1.30 -11.76 -9.16
CA SER A 57 -2.55 -11.15 -9.62
C SER A 57 -2.54 -9.65 -9.40
N TYR A 58 -3.43 -8.95 -10.09
CA TYR A 58 -3.68 -7.53 -9.88
C TYR A 58 -5.11 -7.16 -10.22
N ALA A 59 -5.60 -6.07 -9.62
CA ALA A 59 -6.90 -5.53 -9.90
C ALA A 59 -6.97 -4.04 -9.61
N SER A 60 -7.88 -3.37 -10.31
CA SER A 60 -8.34 -2.03 -9.99
C SER A 60 -9.84 -2.04 -9.73
N ALA A 61 -10.31 -1.08 -8.95
CA ALA A 61 -11.72 -0.92 -8.63
C ALA A 61 -12.08 0.56 -8.60
N GLY A 62 -13.29 0.90 -9.04
CA GLY A 62 -13.92 2.19 -8.90
C GLY A 62 -14.91 2.20 -7.75
N LEU A 63 -15.09 3.36 -7.10
CA LEU A 63 -16.07 3.59 -6.05
C LEU A 63 -16.47 5.06 -6.01
N ASP A 64 -17.44 5.43 -5.15
CA ASP A 64 -17.83 6.82 -4.94
C ASP A 64 -16.60 7.67 -4.56
N PRO A 65 -16.30 8.76 -5.30
CA PRO A 65 -15.19 9.66 -5.00
C PRO A 65 -15.17 10.21 -3.57
N LYS A 66 -16.34 10.33 -2.93
CA LYS A 66 -16.45 10.81 -1.54
C LYS A 66 -15.79 9.88 -0.52
N ILE A 67 -15.65 8.62 -0.87
CA ILE A 67 -15.02 7.58 -0.04
C ILE A 67 -13.82 6.95 -0.76
N MET A 68 -13.10 7.72 -1.59
CA MET A 68 -11.99 7.23 -2.43
C MET A 68 -10.93 6.46 -1.64
N GLY A 69 -10.72 6.83 -0.38
CA GLY A 69 -9.79 6.14 0.52
C GLY A 69 -10.10 4.66 0.75
N CYS A 70 -11.34 4.24 0.52
CA CYS A 70 -11.77 2.84 0.60
C CYS A 70 -11.46 2.02 -0.69
N GLY A 71 -10.90 2.64 -1.73
CA GLY A 71 -10.52 1.96 -2.98
C GLY A 71 -9.71 0.69 -2.81
N PRO A 72 -8.70 0.65 -1.92
CA PRO A 72 -7.93 -0.56 -1.63
C PRO A 72 -8.77 -1.76 -1.20
N ILE A 73 -9.89 -1.55 -0.51
CA ILE A 73 -10.79 -2.64 -0.07
C ILE A 73 -11.30 -3.44 -1.27
N TYR A 74 -11.83 -2.74 -2.25
CA TYR A 74 -12.43 -3.35 -3.45
C TYR A 74 -11.37 -3.91 -4.39
N ALA A 75 -10.26 -3.19 -4.56
CA ALA A 75 -9.16 -3.65 -5.41
C ALA A 75 -8.48 -4.89 -4.84
N THR A 76 -8.22 -4.92 -3.53
CA THR A 76 -7.59 -6.07 -2.85
C THR A 76 -8.48 -7.31 -2.91
N ARG A 77 -9.78 -7.18 -2.63
CA ARG A 77 -10.71 -8.31 -2.76
C ARG A 77 -10.69 -8.93 -4.16
N LYS A 78 -10.72 -8.10 -5.20
CA LYS A 78 -10.63 -8.56 -6.59
C LYS A 78 -9.28 -9.20 -6.92
N ALA A 79 -8.18 -8.66 -6.40
CA ALA A 79 -6.86 -9.23 -6.63
C ALA A 79 -6.70 -10.58 -5.94
N LEU A 80 -7.17 -10.72 -4.69
CA LEU A 80 -7.20 -11.97 -3.95
C LEU A 80 -8.04 -13.03 -4.68
N GLU A 81 -9.26 -12.69 -5.10
CA GLU A 81 -10.13 -13.57 -5.88
C GLU A 81 -9.44 -14.07 -7.15
N LYS A 82 -8.85 -13.17 -7.94
CA LYS A 82 -8.12 -13.53 -9.17
C LYS A 82 -6.89 -14.40 -8.89
N GLY A 83 -6.23 -14.20 -7.77
CA GLY A 83 -5.07 -14.99 -7.34
C GLY A 83 -5.45 -16.32 -6.71
N ASN A 84 -6.75 -16.57 -6.45
CA ASN A 84 -7.25 -17.67 -5.63
C ASN A 84 -6.59 -17.70 -4.25
N LEU A 85 -6.60 -16.54 -3.59
CA LEU A 85 -5.99 -16.30 -2.28
C LEU A 85 -7.01 -15.66 -1.33
N THR A 86 -6.72 -15.76 -0.05
CA THR A 86 -7.38 -15.03 1.05
C THR A 86 -6.41 -14.02 1.68
N VAL A 87 -6.89 -13.22 2.61
CA VAL A 87 -6.01 -12.29 3.35
C VAL A 87 -5.02 -13.05 4.23
N ASP A 88 -5.40 -14.23 4.72
CA ASP A 88 -4.57 -15.06 5.60
C ASP A 88 -3.38 -15.73 4.86
N ASP A 89 -3.40 -15.73 3.52
CA ASP A 89 -2.30 -16.23 2.69
C ASP A 89 -1.20 -15.18 2.45
N LEU A 90 -1.38 -13.95 2.96
CA LEU A 90 -0.44 -12.87 2.79
C LEU A 90 0.59 -12.84 3.92
N ASP A 91 1.87 -12.87 3.57
CA ASP A 91 2.99 -12.76 4.51
C ASP A 91 3.38 -11.30 4.80
N LEU A 92 3.22 -10.41 3.83
CA LEU A 92 3.54 -8.98 3.94
C LEU A 92 2.55 -8.12 3.16
N ILE A 93 2.27 -6.94 3.69
CA ILE A 93 1.34 -5.97 3.09
C ILE A 93 1.98 -4.58 3.12
N GLU A 94 2.06 -3.94 1.97
CA GLU A 94 2.30 -2.51 1.82
C GLU A 94 0.98 -1.83 1.42
N SER A 95 0.33 -1.18 2.36
CA SER A 95 -0.91 -0.43 2.17
C SER A 95 -0.61 1.06 2.31
N ASN A 96 -0.72 1.82 1.22
CA ASN A 96 -0.35 3.23 1.24
C ASN A 96 -1.23 4.05 2.19
N GLU A 97 -0.59 4.79 3.09
CA GLU A 97 -1.25 5.62 4.10
C GLU A 97 -1.43 7.06 3.60
N ALA A 98 -2.35 7.29 2.66
CA ALA A 98 -2.71 8.67 2.30
C ALA A 98 -3.23 9.45 3.51
N PHE A 99 -4.05 8.79 4.33
CA PHE A 99 -4.60 9.27 5.61
C PHE A 99 -4.69 8.13 6.61
N ALA A 100 -4.42 8.39 7.91
CA ALA A 100 -4.52 7.37 8.95
C ALA A 100 -5.95 6.79 9.05
N ALA A 101 -6.97 7.63 8.99
CA ALA A 101 -8.37 7.18 9.02
C ALA A 101 -8.69 6.23 7.86
N GLN A 102 -8.17 6.51 6.66
CA GLN A 102 -8.30 5.65 5.49
C GLN A 102 -7.57 4.32 5.68
N ALA A 103 -6.31 4.34 6.16
CA ALA A 103 -5.53 3.14 6.39
C ALA A 103 -6.18 2.23 7.44
N CYS A 104 -6.68 2.82 8.54
CA CYS A 104 -7.44 2.10 9.58
C CYS A 104 -8.74 1.48 9.02
N ALA A 105 -9.49 2.22 8.20
CA ALA A 105 -10.72 1.72 7.59
C ALA A 105 -10.44 0.52 6.66
N VAL A 106 -9.40 0.61 5.84
CA VAL A 106 -8.97 -0.47 4.94
C VAL A 106 -8.54 -1.70 5.74
N GLY A 107 -7.61 -1.55 6.68
CA GLY A 107 -7.08 -2.65 7.48
C GLY A 107 -8.17 -3.36 8.28
N LYS A 108 -9.06 -2.58 8.95
CA LYS A 108 -10.18 -3.13 9.70
C LYS A 108 -11.19 -3.88 8.82
N THR A 109 -11.52 -3.35 7.65
CA THR A 109 -12.52 -3.95 6.75
C THR A 109 -12.01 -5.21 6.05
N LEU A 110 -10.70 -5.28 5.78
CA LEU A 110 -10.06 -6.44 5.18
C LEU A 110 -9.57 -7.46 6.22
N GLY A 111 -9.55 -7.11 7.50
CA GLY A 111 -9.04 -7.98 8.55
C GLY A 111 -7.51 -8.13 8.53
N PHE A 112 -6.78 -7.10 8.11
CA PHE A 112 -5.32 -7.16 8.05
C PHE A 112 -4.70 -7.39 9.42
N ASN A 113 -3.76 -8.34 9.50
CA ASN A 113 -2.85 -8.46 10.63
C ASN A 113 -1.86 -7.28 10.61
N THR A 114 -1.94 -6.40 11.60
CA THR A 114 -1.10 -5.19 11.68
C THR A 114 0.39 -5.47 11.77
N ASP A 115 0.80 -6.66 12.23
CA ASP A 115 2.21 -7.03 12.39
C ASP A 115 2.95 -7.23 11.07
N ILE A 116 2.18 -7.42 9.97
CA ILE A 116 2.72 -7.60 8.63
C ILE A 116 2.44 -6.42 7.69
N VAL A 117 1.80 -5.35 8.20
CA VAL A 117 1.46 -4.16 7.39
C VAL A 117 2.49 -3.06 7.58
N ASN A 118 3.02 -2.53 6.47
CA ASN A 118 3.93 -1.38 6.45
C ASN A 118 5.07 -1.50 7.47
N VAL A 119 5.69 -2.66 7.53
CA VAL A 119 6.67 -3.04 8.57
C VAL A 119 7.93 -2.17 8.59
N ASN A 120 8.17 -1.40 7.53
CA ASN A 120 9.25 -0.41 7.42
C ASN A 120 8.75 1.04 7.57
N GLY A 121 7.51 1.23 8.02
CA GLY A 121 6.83 2.52 8.07
C GLY A 121 6.02 2.81 6.80
N GLY A 122 4.93 3.54 6.96
CA GLY A 122 4.03 3.93 5.88
C GLY A 122 4.20 5.39 5.46
N ALA A 123 3.34 5.85 4.55
CA ALA A 123 3.45 7.17 3.92
C ALA A 123 3.28 8.34 4.90
N ILE A 124 2.62 8.15 6.04
CA ILE A 124 2.51 9.20 7.08
C ILE A 124 3.89 9.54 7.64
N ALA A 125 4.73 8.53 7.83
CA ALA A 125 6.10 8.71 8.35
C ALA A 125 7.12 9.03 7.24
N LEU A 126 7.00 8.37 6.07
CA LEU A 126 8.00 8.42 4.99
C LEU A 126 7.70 9.50 3.95
N GLY A 127 6.42 9.85 3.75
CA GLY A 127 5.96 10.72 2.69
C GLY A 127 5.21 9.99 1.58
N HIS A 128 4.47 10.76 0.76
CA HIS A 128 3.64 10.26 -0.33
C HIS A 128 3.97 10.96 -1.65
N PRO A 129 5.02 10.53 -2.35
CA PRO A 129 5.31 11.01 -3.70
C PRO A 129 4.27 10.43 -4.66
N ILE A 130 3.19 11.16 -4.89
CA ILE A 130 1.93 10.67 -5.51
C ILE A 130 2.21 9.90 -6.80
N GLY A 131 3.04 10.45 -7.70
CA GLY A 131 3.38 9.81 -8.97
C GLY A 131 4.29 8.58 -8.86
N ALA A 132 4.97 8.40 -7.73
CA ALA A 132 5.91 7.28 -7.50
C ALA A 132 5.40 6.26 -6.48
N SER A 133 4.40 6.59 -5.67
CA SER A 133 4.00 5.79 -4.50
C SER A 133 3.66 4.33 -4.84
N GLY A 134 2.98 4.06 -5.96
CA GLY A 134 2.69 2.68 -6.36
C GLY A 134 3.95 1.84 -6.56
N CYS A 135 4.93 2.38 -7.27
CA CYS A 135 6.22 1.71 -7.46
C CYS A 135 7.03 1.68 -6.16
N ARG A 136 7.01 2.76 -5.35
CA ARG A 136 7.72 2.83 -4.08
C ARG A 136 7.27 1.73 -3.12
N ILE A 137 5.96 1.56 -2.90
CA ILE A 137 5.46 0.51 -2.00
C ILE A 137 5.80 -0.89 -2.51
N LEU A 138 5.76 -1.11 -3.83
CA LEU A 138 6.15 -2.39 -4.42
C LEU A 138 7.64 -2.67 -4.19
N VAL A 139 8.51 -1.69 -4.37
CA VAL A 139 9.97 -1.82 -4.11
C VAL A 139 10.20 -2.16 -2.64
N THR A 140 9.54 -1.45 -1.71
CA THR A 140 9.63 -1.75 -0.27
C THR A 140 9.19 -3.17 0.02
N LEU A 141 8.04 -3.59 -0.53
CA LEU A 141 7.47 -4.91 -0.34
C LEU A 141 8.43 -6.02 -0.80
N VAL A 142 8.91 -5.97 -2.04
CA VAL A 142 9.74 -7.06 -2.57
C VAL A 142 11.09 -7.18 -1.87
N HIS A 143 11.69 -6.06 -1.46
CA HIS A 143 12.92 -6.07 -0.68
C HIS A 143 12.71 -6.63 0.73
N GLU A 144 11.61 -6.30 1.39
CA GLU A 144 11.31 -6.87 2.70
C GLU A 144 10.91 -8.35 2.61
N MET A 145 10.21 -8.76 1.54
CA MET A 145 9.96 -10.17 1.25
C MET A 145 11.28 -10.96 1.11
N MET A 146 12.27 -10.41 0.43
CA MET A 146 13.60 -11.03 0.30
C MET A 146 14.27 -11.19 1.66
N LYS A 147 14.23 -10.15 2.48
CA LYS A 147 14.89 -10.11 3.80
C LYS A 147 14.28 -11.09 4.80
N ARG A 148 12.96 -11.29 4.75
CA ARG A 148 12.21 -12.17 5.68
C ARG A 148 11.95 -13.57 5.10
N ASP A 149 12.36 -13.84 3.87
CA ASP A 149 11.96 -15.03 3.10
C ASP A 149 10.44 -15.22 2.99
N ALA A 150 9.70 -14.09 2.96
CA ALA A 150 8.26 -14.08 2.76
C ALA A 150 7.91 -14.51 1.33
N LYS A 151 6.80 -15.23 1.14
CA LYS A 151 6.42 -15.83 -0.13
C LYS A 151 5.36 -15.04 -0.88
N THR A 152 4.38 -14.48 -0.18
CA THR A 152 3.25 -13.77 -0.77
C THR A 152 3.14 -12.35 -0.21
N GLY A 153 3.12 -11.36 -1.08
CA GLY A 153 3.03 -9.96 -0.68
C GLY A 153 1.97 -9.19 -1.45
N LEU A 154 1.32 -8.25 -0.77
CA LEU A 154 0.32 -7.34 -1.32
C LEU A 154 0.83 -5.90 -1.30
N ALA A 155 0.75 -5.19 -2.43
CA ALA A 155 0.85 -3.75 -2.50
C ALA A 155 -0.49 -3.16 -2.91
N THR A 156 -1.04 -2.21 -2.14
CA THR A 156 -2.34 -1.59 -2.44
C THR A 156 -2.37 -0.12 -2.08
N LEU A 157 -3.13 0.67 -2.84
CA LEU A 157 -3.30 2.11 -2.61
C LEU A 157 -4.63 2.62 -3.17
N CYS A 158 -5.12 3.70 -2.58
CA CYS A 158 -6.23 4.47 -3.12
C CYS A 158 -5.72 5.44 -4.21
N ILE A 159 -6.64 5.83 -5.08
CA ILE A 159 -6.35 6.73 -6.20
C ILE A 159 -7.44 7.80 -6.23
N GLY A 160 -7.05 9.05 -6.43
CA GLY A 160 -7.97 10.17 -6.56
C GLY A 160 -9.02 9.95 -7.65
N GLY A 161 -10.21 10.52 -7.46
CA GLY A 161 -11.35 10.30 -8.36
C GLY A 161 -12.22 9.10 -7.99
N GLY A 162 -11.93 8.37 -6.92
CA GLY A 162 -12.71 7.22 -6.47
C GLY A 162 -12.23 5.91 -7.08
N MET A 163 -10.95 5.62 -6.91
CA MET A 163 -10.34 4.39 -7.42
C MET A 163 -9.42 3.75 -6.38
N GLY A 164 -9.11 2.49 -6.59
CA GLY A 164 -8.07 1.76 -5.88
C GLY A 164 -7.38 0.76 -6.78
N THR A 165 -6.16 0.41 -6.46
CA THR A 165 -5.41 -0.68 -7.13
C THR A 165 -4.74 -1.58 -6.11
N ALA A 166 -4.55 -2.83 -6.49
CA ALA A 166 -3.87 -3.84 -5.71
C ALA A 166 -3.05 -4.75 -6.63
N LEU A 167 -1.86 -5.09 -6.19
CA LEU A 167 -0.94 -6.01 -6.85
C LEU A 167 -0.48 -7.05 -5.84
N ILE A 168 -0.60 -8.33 -6.17
CA ILE A 168 -0.08 -9.44 -5.38
C ILE A 168 1.11 -10.04 -6.11
N VAL A 169 2.20 -10.20 -5.39
CA VAL A 169 3.44 -10.81 -5.88
C VAL A 169 3.80 -12.03 -5.06
N GLU A 170 4.51 -12.97 -5.69
CA GLU A 170 4.98 -14.21 -5.06
C GLU A 170 6.47 -14.46 -5.34
N ARG A 171 7.11 -15.19 -4.42
CA ARG A 171 8.53 -15.57 -4.52
C ARG A 171 8.70 -17.08 -4.42
#